data_571a1febaf3506453319e9704d62c429
#
_entry.id   571a1febaf3506453319e9704d62c429
#
_cell.length_a   1.000
_cell.length_b   1.000
_cell.length_c   1.000
_cell.angle_alpha   90.00
_cell.angle_beta   90.00
_cell.angle_gamma   90.00
#
_symmetry.space_group_name_H-M   'P 1'
#
loop_
_entity.id
_entity.type
_entity.pdbx_description
1 polymer ?
#
loop_
_entity_poly.entity_id
_entity_poly.type
_entity_poly.pdbx_seq_one_letter_code
_entity_poly.pdbx_strand_id
1 'polypeptide(L)'
;RSSDLMFENCFPNTLETTVHYRTTDGKPDTFVYTGDIHAMWLRDSGAQVWPYIQLANKDPELKKMLEGVIRRQFKCINIDPYANAFNDGAVGGDWMSDLTDMKPELHERKWEIDSLCYPLRLAYQYWKETGDASIFDNEWIQAIANILTTFKEQQRKEGVGPYKFQRKTERALDTLNNNGLGAPVNPVGLIVSAFRPSDDATTLQFLVPSNFFAVSSLKKAAEILNVVNKNTSLAKQCTDLAQEVETALKEYATYNHPKYGTIYAFEVDGFGNHLLMDDANVPSLLAM
;
A
#
# COMPACT_ATOMS: atom_id res chain seq x y z
N ARG A 1 -11.41 10.13 33.09
CA ARG A 1 -10.26 10.94 33.60
C ARG A 1 -8.93 10.32 33.16
N SER A 2 -8.69 9.03 33.36
CA SER A 2 -7.45 8.37 32.86
C SER A 2 -7.45 8.24 31.32
N SER A 3 -8.59 7.93 30.72
CA SER A 3 -8.80 7.89 29.27
C SER A 3 -8.64 9.26 28.61
N ASP A 4 -9.08 10.32 29.27
CA ASP A 4 -8.98 11.70 28.75
C ASP A 4 -7.51 12.13 28.65
N LEU A 5 -6.74 11.90 29.70
CA LEU A 5 -5.29 12.14 29.71
C LEU A 5 -4.55 11.30 28.66
N MET A 6 -4.96 10.04 28.47
CA MET A 6 -4.37 9.18 27.44
C MET A 6 -4.67 9.72 26.05
N PHE A 7 -5.88 10.17 25.78
CA PHE A 7 -6.24 10.79 24.51
C PHE A 7 -5.47 12.10 24.28
N GLU A 8 -5.42 12.99 25.27
CA GLU A 8 -4.69 14.27 25.20
C GLU A 8 -3.20 14.07 24.91
N ASN A 9 -2.58 13.01 25.43
CA ASN A 9 -1.16 12.73 25.20
C ASN A 9 -0.89 11.94 23.89
N CYS A 10 -1.77 11.01 23.51
CA CYS A 10 -1.52 10.13 22.37
C CYS A 10 -2.03 10.71 21.05
N PHE A 11 -3.16 11.44 21.06
CA PHE A 11 -3.75 11.94 19.84
C PHE A 11 -2.86 12.94 19.08
N PRO A 12 -2.21 13.94 19.71
CA PRO A 12 -1.33 14.86 18.98
C PRO A 12 0.07 14.28 18.71
N ASN A 13 0.45 13.16 19.34
CA ASN A 13 1.82 12.63 19.31
C ASN A 13 2.38 12.47 17.90
N THR A 14 1.62 11.90 16.97
CA THR A 14 2.05 11.75 15.56
C THR A 14 2.40 13.09 14.93
N LEU A 15 1.55 14.12 15.14
CA LEU A 15 1.75 15.45 14.55
C LEU A 15 2.97 16.15 15.14
N GLU A 16 3.23 15.95 16.44
CA GLU A 16 4.29 16.64 17.17
C GLU A 16 5.67 15.98 16.99
N THR A 17 5.72 14.67 16.75
CA THR A 17 6.98 13.91 16.81
C THR A 17 7.43 13.34 15.47
N THR A 18 6.52 13.02 14.53
CA THR A 18 6.84 12.29 13.31
C THR A 18 6.58 13.05 12.01
N VAL A 19 5.83 14.14 12.06
CA VAL A 19 5.43 14.91 10.89
C VAL A 19 6.44 16.02 10.59
N HIS A 20 6.96 16.03 9.37
CA HIS A 20 7.88 17.05 8.85
C HIS A 20 7.26 17.74 7.63
N TYR A 21 6.52 18.82 7.89
CA TYR A 21 5.89 19.65 6.86
C TYR A 21 6.88 20.64 6.25
N ARG A 22 6.81 20.77 4.93
CA ARG A 22 7.52 21.80 4.16
C ARG A 22 6.77 22.14 2.88
N THR A 23 7.25 23.14 2.17
CA THR A 23 6.80 23.46 0.81
C THR A 23 7.94 23.15 -0.16
N THR A 24 7.67 22.35 -1.18
CA THR A 24 8.61 22.00 -2.25
C THR A 24 7.99 22.41 -3.58
N ASP A 25 8.70 23.21 -4.38
CA ASP A 25 8.22 23.74 -5.67
C ASP A 25 6.85 24.43 -5.58
N GLY A 26 6.61 25.13 -4.48
CA GLY A 26 5.37 25.85 -4.22
C GLY A 26 4.18 25.00 -3.80
N LYS A 27 4.36 23.67 -3.60
CA LYS A 27 3.32 22.74 -3.16
C LYS A 27 3.63 22.21 -1.76
N PRO A 28 2.59 21.89 -0.95
CA PRO A 28 2.76 21.15 0.28
C PRO A 28 3.49 19.82 0.08
N ASP A 29 4.43 19.52 0.96
CA ASP A 29 5.23 18.30 0.97
C ASP A 29 5.45 17.90 2.43
N THR A 30 4.91 16.76 2.83
CA THR A 30 4.99 16.30 4.22
C THR A 30 5.60 14.90 4.27
N PHE A 31 6.71 14.78 4.96
CA PHE A 31 7.33 13.50 5.29
C PHE A 31 6.86 13.05 6.67
N VAL A 32 6.51 11.77 6.83
CA VAL A 32 6.07 11.21 8.10
C VAL A 32 6.97 10.06 8.49
N TYR A 33 7.73 10.21 9.56
CA TYR A 33 8.53 9.12 10.10
C TYR A 33 7.66 7.99 10.64
N THR A 34 8.06 6.76 10.39
CA THR A 34 7.41 5.59 10.97
C THR A 34 7.90 5.38 12.39
N GLY A 35 7.23 6.03 13.34
CA GLY A 35 7.59 6.01 14.74
C GLY A 35 9.00 6.57 14.98
N ASP A 36 9.90 5.74 15.50
CA ASP A 36 11.31 6.06 15.78
C ASP A 36 12.25 5.77 14.58
N ILE A 37 11.73 5.23 13.49
CA ILE A 37 12.50 4.96 12.27
C ILE A 37 12.43 6.18 11.36
N HIS A 38 13.59 6.72 10.98
CA HIS A 38 13.72 7.90 10.14
C HIS A 38 13.48 7.60 8.65
N ALA A 39 12.40 6.89 8.37
CA ALA A 39 11.92 6.55 7.04
C ALA A 39 10.41 6.61 6.99
N MET A 40 9.84 6.70 5.80
CA MET A 40 8.40 6.80 5.57
C MET A 40 7.91 5.56 4.86
N TRP A 41 7.20 4.68 5.56
CA TRP A 41 6.42 3.62 4.96
C TRP A 41 5.14 4.18 4.35
N LEU A 42 4.76 3.71 3.17
CA LEU A 42 3.53 4.15 2.50
C LEU A 42 2.28 3.71 3.28
N ARG A 43 2.28 2.52 3.85
CA ARG A 43 1.23 2.01 4.75
C ARG A 43 1.10 2.89 5.98
N ASP A 44 2.20 3.01 6.72
CA ASP A 44 2.23 3.64 8.04
C ASP A 44 1.90 5.11 7.97
N SER A 45 2.50 5.85 7.04
CA SER A 45 2.22 7.28 6.87
C SER A 45 0.75 7.58 6.62
N GLY A 46 0.08 6.72 5.84
CA GLY A 46 -1.36 6.83 5.61
C GLY A 46 -2.19 6.51 6.86
N ALA A 47 -1.79 5.48 7.62
CA ALA A 47 -2.49 5.08 8.85
C ALA A 47 -2.29 6.08 9.98
N GLN A 48 -1.06 6.59 10.17
CA GLN A 48 -0.71 7.56 11.21
C GLN A 48 -1.50 8.87 11.09
N VAL A 49 -1.76 9.35 9.88
CA VAL A 49 -2.51 10.61 9.68
C VAL A 49 -4.01 10.42 9.47
N TRP A 50 -4.47 9.19 9.34
CA TRP A 50 -5.88 8.87 9.11
C TRP A 50 -6.86 9.50 10.12
N PRO A 51 -6.59 9.49 11.45
CA PRO A 51 -7.51 10.06 12.43
C PRO A 51 -7.78 11.56 12.25
N TYR A 52 -6.86 12.27 11.60
CA TYR A 52 -6.94 13.73 11.47
C TYR A 52 -7.73 14.20 10.25
N ILE A 53 -8.06 13.31 9.29
CA ILE A 53 -8.75 13.70 8.06
C ILE A 53 -10.07 14.42 8.36
N GLN A 54 -10.85 13.93 9.31
CA GLN A 54 -12.13 14.54 9.71
C GLN A 54 -12.01 15.96 10.32
N LEU A 55 -10.80 16.37 10.67
CA LEU A 55 -10.50 17.71 11.19
C LEU A 55 -9.99 18.67 10.11
N ALA A 56 -9.69 18.20 8.90
CA ALA A 56 -9.08 18.97 7.84
C ALA A 56 -9.86 20.23 7.44
N ASN A 57 -11.20 20.19 7.50
CA ASN A 57 -12.04 21.34 7.21
C ASN A 57 -12.10 22.39 8.33
N LYS A 58 -11.61 22.04 9.53
CA LYS A 58 -11.61 22.91 10.70
C LYS A 58 -10.27 23.60 10.92
N ASP A 59 -9.20 23.03 10.35
CA ASP A 59 -7.83 23.51 10.50
C ASP A 59 -7.12 23.57 9.14
N PRO A 60 -6.89 24.78 8.59
CA PRO A 60 -6.23 24.95 7.30
C PRO A 60 -4.76 24.49 7.26
N GLU A 61 -4.04 24.52 8.40
CA GLU A 61 -2.66 24.04 8.46
C GLU A 61 -2.62 22.51 8.44
N LEU A 62 -3.52 21.89 9.20
CA LEU A 62 -3.72 20.43 9.16
C LEU A 62 -4.13 19.96 7.76
N LYS A 63 -5.02 20.71 7.09
CA LYS A 63 -5.41 20.40 5.71
C LYS A 63 -4.21 20.40 4.76
N LYS A 64 -3.34 21.43 4.83
CA LYS A 64 -2.11 21.52 4.02
C LYS A 64 -1.13 20.41 4.36
N MET A 65 -1.00 20.06 5.63
CA MET A 65 -0.16 18.94 6.07
C MET A 65 -0.62 17.63 5.44
N LEU A 66 -1.92 17.33 5.49
CA LEU A 66 -2.52 16.14 4.88
C LEU A 66 -2.35 16.12 3.35
N GLU A 67 -2.57 17.27 2.69
CA GLU A 67 -2.26 17.44 1.26
C GLU A 67 -0.80 17.05 0.98
N GLY A 68 0.13 17.55 1.81
CA GLY A 68 1.55 17.28 1.68
C GLY A 68 1.90 15.79 1.81
N VAL A 69 1.27 15.06 2.74
CA VAL A 69 1.45 13.60 2.88
C VAL A 69 1.02 12.87 1.62
N ILE A 70 -0.16 13.19 1.09
CA ILE A 70 -0.71 12.55 -0.11
C ILE A 70 0.20 12.82 -1.33
N ARG A 71 0.66 14.05 -1.53
CA ARG A 71 1.60 14.39 -2.60
C ARG A 71 2.92 13.65 -2.47
N ARG A 72 3.47 13.57 -1.26
CA ARG A 72 4.68 12.80 -0.97
C ARG A 72 4.51 11.32 -1.32
N GLN A 73 3.39 10.71 -0.96
CA GLN A 73 3.10 9.30 -1.28
C GLN A 73 3.05 9.07 -2.80
N PHE A 74 2.42 9.97 -3.57
CA PHE A 74 2.42 9.85 -5.05
C PHE A 74 3.82 9.98 -5.64
N LYS A 75 4.63 10.91 -5.12
CA LYS A 75 6.03 11.06 -5.51
C LYS A 75 6.83 9.78 -5.23
N CYS A 76 6.66 9.18 -4.06
CA CYS A 76 7.29 7.91 -3.69
C CYS A 76 6.91 6.79 -4.66
N ILE A 77 5.62 6.63 -4.97
CA ILE A 77 5.14 5.64 -5.96
C ILE A 77 5.75 5.87 -7.35
N ASN A 78 5.94 7.13 -7.74
CA ASN A 78 6.57 7.47 -9.03
C ASN A 78 8.09 7.23 -9.04
N ILE A 79 8.75 7.22 -7.88
CA ILE A 79 10.17 6.84 -7.75
C ILE A 79 10.33 5.32 -7.92
N ASP A 80 9.56 4.53 -7.17
CA ASP A 80 9.56 3.07 -7.26
C ASP A 80 8.27 2.47 -6.65
N PRO A 81 7.36 1.91 -7.47
CA PRO A 81 6.12 1.34 -6.97
C PRO A 81 6.29 -0.01 -6.26
N TYR A 82 7.48 -0.60 -6.31
CA TYR A 82 7.80 -1.85 -5.60
C TYR A 82 8.36 -1.63 -4.19
N ALA A 83 8.71 -0.38 -3.84
CA ALA A 83 9.24 -0.06 -2.53
C ALA A 83 8.10 0.20 -1.52
N ASN A 84 8.27 -0.31 -0.30
CA ASN A 84 7.36 -0.07 0.82
C ASN A 84 7.77 1.15 1.65
N ALA A 85 9.08 1.47 1.73
CA ALA A 85 9.59 2.55 2.55
C ALA A 85 10.64 3.44 1.83
N PHE A 86 10.61 4.74 2.15
CA PHE A 86 11.39 5.77 1.48
C PHE A 86 12.17 6.63 2.47
N ASN A 87 13.32 7.12 2.01
CA ASN A 87 14.12 8.14 2.70
C ASN A 87 13.61 9.55 2.40
N ASP A 88 13.95 10.50 3.24
CA ASP A 88 13.68 11.91 2.98
C ASP A 88 14.75 12.53 2.08
N GLY A 89 14.82 12.04 0.85
CA GLY A 89 15.79 12.39 -0.17
C GLY A 89 16.67 11.20 -0.61
N ALA A 90 17.61 11.45 -1.52
CA ALA A 90 18.50 10.43 -2.07
C ALA A 90 19.74 10.24 -1.17
N VAL A 91 19.53 9.68 0.02
CA VAL A 91 20.59 9.57 1.06
C VAL A 91 21.11 8.15 1.27
N GLY A 92 20.44 7.14 0.70
CA GLY A 92 20.75 5.73 0.97
C GLY A 92 20.34 5.32 2.39
N GLY A 93 20.79 4.16 2.85
CA GLY A 93 20.47 3.63 4.18
C GLY A 93 20.97 2.22 4.40
N ASP A 94 20.54 1.62 5.51
CA ASP A 94 21.04 0.32 6.00
C ASP A 94 20.75 -0.84 5.04
N TRP A 95 19.66 -0.76 4.26
CA TRP A 95 19.21 -1.84 3.37
C TRP A 95 19.72 -1.72 1.93
N MET A 96 20.65 -0.79 1.66
CA MET A 96 21.26 -0.65 0.31
C MET A 96 22.01 -1.90 -0.18
N SER A 97 22.31 -2.84 0.71
CA SER A 97 22.93 -4.13 0.38
C SER A 97 21.93 -5.22 0.00
N ASP A 98 20.64 -4.97 0.06
CA ASP A 98 19.60 -5.92 -0.38
C ASP A 98 19.74 -6.22 -1.88
N LEU A 99 19.55 -7.48 -2.24
CA LEU A 99 19.64 -7.94 -3.63
C LEU A 99 18.30 -7.70 -4.35
N THR A 100 18.06 -6.45 -4.68
CA THR A 100 16.94 -5.89 -5.43
C THR A 100 17.41 -4.56 -6.07
N ASP A 101 16.58 -3.91 -6.91
CA ASP A 101 16.93 -2.66 -7.58
C ASP A 101 16.84 -1.46 -6.61
N MET A 102 17.76 -1.41 -5.63
CA MET A 102 17.80 -0.33 -4.65
C MET A 102 18.22 1.00 -5.29
N LYS A 103 17.59 2.08 -4.84
CA LYS A 103 17.92 3.48 -5.18
C LYS A 103 18.18 4.27 -3.89
N PRO A 104 18.95 5.37 -3.93
CA PRO A 104 19.24 6.16 -2.73
C PRO A 104 18.01 6.74 -2.03
N GLU A 105 16.90 6.92 -2.74
CA GLU A 105 15.62 7.40 -2.20
C GLU A 105 14.86 6.32 -1.42
N LEU A 106 15.22 5.04 -1.59
CA LEU A 106 14.52 3.94 -0.96
C LEU A 106 15.17 3.60 0.39
N HIS A 107 14.36 3.47 1.42
CA HIS A 107 14.78 2.89 2.68
C HIS A 107 14.73 1.37 2.60
N GLU A 108 13.59 0.81 2.08
CA GLU A 108 13.39 -0.62 1.90
C GLU A 108 12.59 -0.88 0.61
N ARG A 109 12.85 -2.01 -0.06
CA ARG A 109 12.17 -2.37 -1.31
C ARG A 109 11.46 -3.73 -1.21
N LYS A 110 10.72 -3.94 -0.14
CA LYS A 110 9.83 -5.09 0.02
C LYS A 110 8.51 -4.83 -0.72
N TRP A 111 8.15 -5.72 -1.65
CA TRP A 111 6.92 -5.60 -2.41
C TRP A 111 5.71 -6.06 -1.59
N GLU A 112 4.83 -5.15 -1.32
CA GLU A 112 3.58 -5.32 -0.61
C GLU A 112 2.45 -4.63 -1.39
N ILE A 113 1.34 -5.34 -1.65
CA ILE A 113 0.18 -4.76 -2.36
C ILE A 113 -0.39 -3.56 -1.61
N ASP A 114 -0.49 -3.67 -0.29
CA ASP A 114 -1.11 -2.64 0.55
C ASP A 114 -0.32 -1.33 0.56
N SER A 115 0.99 -1.36 0.37
CA SER A 115 1.82 -0.17 0.22
C SER A 115 1.34 0.76 -0.91
N LEU A 116 0.75 0.22 -1.98
CA LEU A 116 0.13 1.03 -3.05
C LEU A 116 -1.34 1.36 -2.78
N CYS A 117 -2.00 0.65 -1.87
CA CYS A 117 -3.42 0.83 -1.56
C CYS A 117 -3.67 1.93 -0.51
N TYR A 118 -2.81 2.04 0.51
CA TYR A 118 -2.94 3.04 1.57
C TYR A 118 -2.93 4.49 1.05
N PRO A 119 -2.04 4.87 0.11
CA PRO A 119 -2.07 6.19 -0.51
C PRO A 119 -3.38 6.51 -1.22
N LEU A 120 -3.96 5.52 -1.93
CA LEU A 120 -5.25 5.68 -2.61
C LEU A 120 -6.40 5.85 -1.61
N ARG A 121 -6.39 5.07 -0.53
CA ARG A 121 -7.36 5.18 0.56
C ARG A 121 -7.32 6.56 1.20
N LEU A 122 -6.12 7.06 1.53
CA LEU A 122 -5.93 8.36 2.15
C LEU A 122 -6.40 9.50 1.23
N ALA A 123 -5.95 9.51 -0.02
CA ALA A 123 -6.32 10.53 -1.00
C ALA A 123 -7.83 10.57 -1.27
N TYR A 124 -8.46 9.41 -1.41
CA TYR A 124 -9.90 9.30 -1.60
C TYR A 124 -10.67 9.89 -0.42
N GLN A 125 -10.31 9.52 0.82
CA GLN A 125 -11.00 10.01 2.01
C GLN A 125 -10.78 11.51 2.23
N TYR A 126 -9.56 12.01 1.98
CA TYR A 126 -9.27 13.45 2.00
C TYR A 126 -10.17 14.22 1.04
N TRP A 127 -10.30 13.74 -0.20
CA TRP A 127 -11.18 14.35 -1.18
C TRP A 127 -12.65 14.31 -0.76
N LYS A 128 -13.12 13.17 -0.25
CA LYS A 128 -14.51 13.04 0.22
C LYS A 128 -14.83 13.98 1.38
N GLU A 129 -13.89 14.17 2.28
CA GLU A 129 -14.06 15.04 3.46
C GLU A 129 -13.96 16.52 3.08
N THR A 130 -12.97 16.89 2.28
CA THR A 130 -12.63 18.29 2.04
C THR A 130 -13.21 18.87 0.75
N GLY A 131 -13.62 18.03 -0.19
CA GLY A 131 -13.97 18.44 -1.56
C GLY A 131 -12.77 18.90 -2.40
N ASP A 132 -11.57 18.91 -1.84
CA ASP A 132 -10.36 19.40 -2.50
C ASP A 132 -9.82 18.37 -3.50
N ALA A 133 -9.88 18.73 -4.77
CA ALA A 133 -9.41 17.89 -5.88
C ALA A 133 -8.02 18.30 -6.41
N SER A 134 -7.36 19.29 -5.81
CA SER A 134 -6.08 19.86 -6.28
C SER A 134 -4.92 18.85 -6.26
N ILE A 135 -5.03 17.83 -5.42
CA ILE A 135 -4.04 16.75 -5.31
C ILE A 135 -4.06 15.79 -6.52
N PHE A 136 -5.13 15.76 -7.33
CA PHE A 136 -5.28 14.84 -8.45
C PHE A 136 -4.76 15.43 -9.75
N ASP A 137 -3.51 15.82 -9.74
CA ASP A 137 -2.78 16.39 -10.88
C ASP A 137 -2.08 15.30 -11.73
N ASN A 138 -1.14 15.72 -12.59
CA ASN A 138 -0.41 14.78 -13.45
C ASN A 138 0.46 13.79 -12.67
N GLU A 139 0.96 14.17 -11.49
CA GLU A 139 1.76 13.29 -10.63
C GLU A 139 0.91 12.14 -10.07
N TRP A 140 -0.33 12.44 -9.67
CA TRP A 140 -1.34 11.44 -9.34
C TRP A 140 -1.66 10.51 -10.51
N ILE A 141 -1.92 11.05 -11.72
CA ILE A 141 -2.23 10.25 -12.91
C ILE A 141 -1.09 9.28 -13.21
N GLN A 142 0.15 9.74 -13.12
CA GLN A 142 1.33 8.89 -13.31
C GLN A 142 1.42 7.81 -12.23
N ALA A 143 1.16 8.15 -10.97
CA ALA A 143 1.16 7.17 -9.88
C ALA A 143 0.12 6.06 -10.11
N ILE A 144 -1.09 6.41 -10.58
CA ILE A 144 -2.10 5.39 -10.93
C ILE A 144 -1.65 4.50 -12.10
N ALA A 145 -1.03 5.08 -13.12
CA ALA A 145 -0.50 4.29 -14.24
C ALA A 145 0.58 3.30 -13.76
N ASN A 146 1.48 3.74 -12.86
CA ASN A 146 2.50 2.89 -12.25
C ASN A 146 1.88 1.77 -11.40
N ILE A 147 0.87 2.08 -10.57
CA ILE A 147 0.13 1.09 -9.78
C ILE A 147 -0.50 0.02 -10.67
N LEU A 148 -1.19 0.43 -11.73
CA LEU A 148 -1.82 -0.50 -12.68
C LEU A 148 -0.80 -1.42 -13.35
N THR A 149 0.33 -0.85 -13.79
CA THR A 149 1.42 -1.62 -14.39
C THR A 149 1.97 -2.64 -13.41
N THR A 150 2.31 -2.20 -12.19
CA THR A 150 2.86 -3.07 -11.14
C THR A 150 1.90 -4.20 -10.76
N PHE A 151 0.61 -3.91 -10.59
CA PHE A 151 -0.38 -4.93 -10.27
C PHE A 151 -0.52 -5.96 -11.39
N LYS A 152 -0.54 -5.53 -12.66
CA LYS A 152 -0.60 -6.43 -13.83
C LYS A 152 0.66 -7.30 -13.95
N GLU A 153 1.84 -6.73 -13.75
CA GLU A 153 3.10 -7.48 -13.71
C GLU A 153 3.08 -8.55 -12.61
N GLN A 154 2.54 -8.20 -11.44
CA GLN A 154 2.43 -9.10 -10.29
C GLN A 154 1.24 -10.07 -10.34
N GLN A 155 0.35 -9.98 -11.33
CA GLN A 155 -0.54 -11.11 -11.67
C GLN A 155 0.24 -12.28 -12.30
N ARG A 156 1.47 -12.06 -12.76
CA ARG A 156 2.40 -13.04 -13.34
C ARG A 156 1.84 -13.85 -14.53
N LYS A 157 0.87 -13.30 -15.26
CA LYS A 157 0.26 -13.96 -16.43
C LYS A 157 1.23 -14.11 -17.59
N GLU A 158 2.14 -13.16 -17.75
CA GLU A 158 3.12 -13.11 -18.85
C GLU A 158 4.54 -13.50 -18.39
N GLY A 159 4.67 -14.09 -17.19
CA GLY A 159 5.93 -14.49 -16.59
C GLY A 159 6.08 -14.02 -15.15
N VAL A 160 7.25 -14.24 -14.58
CA VAL A 160 7.50 -13.97 -13.14
C VAL A 160 7.53 -12.49 -12.76
N GLY A 161 7.50 -11.59 -13.74
CA GLY A 161 7.62 -10.15 -13.53
C GLY A 161 9.05 -9.69 -13.24
N PRO A 162 9.27 -8.36 -13.12
CA PRO A 162 10.61 -7.78 -12.95
C PRO A 162 11.11 -7.82 -11.49
N TYR A 163 10.21 -8.05 -10.51
CA TYR A 163 10.55 -7.94 -9.09
C TYR A 163 11.25 -9.18 -8.57
N LYS A 164 12.36 -8.93 -7.86
CA LYS A 164 13.09 -9.92 -7.06
C LYS A 164 13.59 -9.25 -5.78
N PHE A 165 13.66 -10.02 -4.71
CA PHE A 165 14.20 -9.55 -3.45
C PHE A 165 14.91 -10.66 -2.70
N GLN A 166 16.14 -10.41 -2.27
CA GLN A 166 16.82 -11.22 -1.27
C GLN A 166 17.58 -10.31 -0.31
N ARG A 167 17.57 -10.70 0.96
CA ARG A 167 18.35 -10.07 2.04
C ARG A 167 19.24 -11.11 2.68
N LYS A 168 20.47 -10.74 2.98
CA LYS A 168 21.35 -11.59 3.79
C LYS A 168 20.93 -11.46 5.25
N THR A 169 20.23 -12.46 5.75
CA THR A 169 19.63 -12.46 7.10
C THR A 169 19.57 -13.89 7.66
N GLU A 170 19.51 -14.01 8.98
CA GLU A 170 19.23 -15.28 9.67
C GLU A 170 17.72 -15.53 9.82
N ARG A 171 16.88 -14.52 9.59
CA ARG A 171 15.42 -14.59 9.69
C ARG A 171 14.82 -15.04 8.35
N ALA A 172 14.31 -16.25 8.29
CA ALA A 172 13.78 -16.84 7.06
C ALA A 172 12.62 -16.02 6.44
N LEU A 173 11.85 -15.30 7.24
CA LEU A 173 10.74 -14.48 6.77
C LEU A 173 11.16 -13.07 6.31
N ASP A 174 12.42 -12.69 6.46
CA ASP A 174 12.94 -11.40 6.05
C ASP A 174 13.58 -11.40 4.66
N THR A 175 13.41 -12.49 3.93
CA THR A 175 13.94 -12.68 2.57
C THR A 175 13.06 -13.64 1.77
N LEU A 176 13.20 -13.62 0.45
CA LEU A 176 12.46 -14.53 -0.42
C LEU A 176 13.32 -15.72 -0.86
N ASN A 177 12.72 -16.90 -0.87
CA ASN A 177 13.29 -18.10 -1.47
C ASN A 177 13.25 -18.05 -3.02
N ASN A 178 13.57 -19.18 -3.68
CA ASN A 178 13.48 -19.34 -5.13
C ASN A 178 14.16 -18.18 -5.91
N ASN A 179 15.42 -17.90 -5.56
CA ASN A 179 16.22 -16.81 -6.16
C ASN A 179 15.53 -15.43 -6.09
N GLY A 180 14.85 -15.16 -5.00
CA GLY A 180 14.20 -13.87 -4.76
C GLY A 180 12.81 -13.73 -5.37
N LEU A 181 12.26 -14.78 -5.95
CA LEU A 181 10.90 -14.77 -6.55
C LEU A 181 9.81 -15.16 -5.55
N GLY A 182 10.16 -15.80 -4.42
CA GLY A 182 9.22 -16.38 -3.47
C GLY A 182 8.62 -17.72 -3.92
N ALA A 183 7.58 -18.17 -3.25
CA ALA A 183 6.89 -19.40 -3.59
C ALA A 183 6.26 -19.34 -5.00
N PRO A 184 6.19 -20.47 -5.72
CA PRO A 184 5.55 -20.50 -7.03
C PRO A 184 4.04 -20.24 -6.92
N VAL A 185 3.46 -19.61 -7.94
CA VAL A 185 2.02 -19.39 -8.08
C VAL A 185 1.52 -19.89 -9.42
N ASN A 186 0.24 -20.31 -9.45
CA ASN A 186 -0.52 -20.45 -10.68
C ASN A 186 -1.25 -19.11 -10.97
N PRO A 187 -0.97 -18.44 -12.10
CA PRO A 187 -1.60 -17.16 -12.43
C PRO A 187 -3.10 -17.30 -12.67
N VAL A 188 -3.91 -16.94 -11.69
CA VAL A 188 -5.39 -17.05 -11.71
C VAL A 188 -6.09 -15.69 -11.72
N GLY A 189 -5.34 -14.60 -11.89
CA GLY A 189 -5.88 -13.25 -11.88
C GLY A 189 -5.70 -12.52 -10.54
N LEU A 190 -5.21 -13.19 -9.49
CA LEU A 190 -4.80 -12.55 -8.24
C LEU A 190 -3.43 -11.88 -8.38
N ILE A 191 -3.17 -10.90 -7.53
CA ILE A 191 -1.91 -10.15 -7.48
C ILE A 191 -1.01 -10.77 -6.40
N VAL A 192 0.23 -11.06 -6.75
CA VAL A 192 1.25 -11.52 -5.80
C VAL A 192 1.62 -10.40 -4.86
N SER A 193 1.65 -10.68 -3.55
CA SER A 193 2.34 -9.89 -2.53
C SER A 193 3.54 -10.69 -2.05
N ALA A 194 4.74 -10.16 -2.20
CA ALA A 194 5.95 -10.87 -1.77
C ALA A 194 6.06 -10.88 -0.24
N PHE A 195 5.60 -9.80 0.39
CA PHE A 195 5.59 -9.61 1.82
C PHE A 195 4.19 -9.27 2.32
N ARG A 196 3.96 -9.48 3.61
CA ARG A 196 2.77 -9.13 4.39
C ARG A 196 2.90 -7.72 4.96
N PRO A 197 1.81 -7.11 5.45
CA PRO A 197 1.89 -5.85 6.20
C PRO A 197 2.78 -5.90 7.46
N SER A 198 3.15 -7.10 7.92
CA SER A 198 4.10 -7.34 9.01
C SER A 198 5.57 -7.32 8.57
N ASP A 199 5.85 -7.00 7.30
CA ASP A 199 7.16 -7.11 6.64
C ASP A 199 7.70 -8.56 6.52
N ASP A 200 6.92 -9.57 6.91
CA ASP A 200 7.27 -10.99 6.74
C ASP A 200 6.92 -11.50 5.34
N ALA A 201 7.78 -12.34 4.78
CA ALA A 201 7.54 -12.99 3.49
C ALA A 201 6.27 -13.84 3.54
N THR A 202 5.46 -13.76 2.48
CA THR A 202 4.27 -14.62 2.32
C THR A 202 4.68 -16.08 2.12
N THR A 203 3.90 -16.98 2.69
CA THR A 203 4.07 -18.44 2.50
C THR A 203 3.47 -18.85 1.15
N LEU A 204 2.25 -18.43 0.87
CA LEU A 204 1.57 -18.56 -0.42
C LEU A 204 1.33 -17.14 -0.94
N GLN A 205 1.80 -16.82 -2.15
CA GLN A 205 2.03 -15.43 -2.52
C GLN A 205 0.78 -14.61 -2.88
N PHE A 206 -0.39 -15.21 -2.97
CA PHE A 206 -1.63 -14.44 -3.10
C PHE A 206 -2.21 -14.14 -1.71
N LEU A 207 -1.78 -13.03 -1.12
CA LEU A 207 -2.29 -12.53 0.16
C LEU A 207 -3.71 -12.00 -0.04
N VAL A 208 -4.70 -12.71 0.49
CA VAL A 208 -6.12 -12.47 0.21
C VAL A 208 -6.61 -11.11 0.72
N PRO A 209 -6.34 -10.69 1.98
CA PRO A 209 -6.77 -9.36 2.44
C PRO A 209 -6.21 -8.21 1.60
N SER A 210 -4.95 -8.29 1.19
CA SER A 210 -4.32 -7.27 0.36
C SER A 210 -4.91 -7.23 -1.05
N ASN A 211 -5.31 -8.37 -1.62
CA ASN A 211 -6.04 -8.42 -2.89
C ASN A 211 -7.43 -7.76 -2.80
N PHE A 212 -8.18 -7.95 -1.70
CA PHE A 212 -9.42 -7.21 -1.45
C PHE A 212 -9.17 -5.70 -1.33
N PHE A 213 -8.08 -5.31 -0.66
CA PHE A 213 -7.72 -3.90 -0.55
C PHE A 213 -7.34 -3.30 -1.91
N ALA A 214 -6.68 -4.05 -2.80
CA ALA A 214 -6.42 -3.64 -4.17
C ALA A 214 -7.73 -3.40 -4.95
N VAL A 215 -8.71 -4.31 -4.86
CA VAL A 215 -10.04 -4.14 -5.48
C VAL A 215 -10.71 -2.85 -5.01
N SER A 216 -10.76 -2.63 -3.69
CA SER A 216 -11.38 -1.43 -3.12
C SER A 216 -10.65 -0.15 -3.56
N SER A 217 -9.32 -0.17 -3.58
CA SER A 217 -8.48 0.97 -3.95
C SER A 217 -8.61 1.32 -5.43
N LEU A 218 -8.61 0.32 -6.31
CA LEU A 218 -8.81 0.52 -7.76
C LEU A 218 -10.20 1.08 -8.08
N LYS A 219 -11.25 0.64 -7.40
CA LYS A 219 -12.61 1.20 -7.54
C LYS A 219 -12.65 2.68 -7.13
N LYS A 220 -11.97 3.06 -6.03
CA LYS A 220 -11.84 4.47 -5.60
C LYS A 220 -11.04 5.31 -6.59
N ALA A 221 -9.93 4.78 -7.11
CA ALA A 221 -9.15 5.45 -8.14
C ALA A 221 -9.97 5.68 -9.42
N ALA A 222 -10.75 4.70 -9.86
CA ALA A 222 -11.63 4.82 -11.01
C ALA A 222 -12.69 5.94 -10.82
N GLU A 223 -13.26 6.07 -9.63
CA GLU A 223 -14.20 7.15 -9.31
C GLU A 223 -13.53 8.52 -9.45
N ILE A 224 -12.35 8.72 -8.85
CA ILE A 224 -11.60 9.97 -8.94
C ILE A 224 -11.27 10.30 -10.40
N LEU A 225 -10.74 9.34 -11.15
CA LEU A 225 -10.38 9.52 -12.56
C LEU A 225 -11.57 9.92 -13.43
N ASN A 226 -12.75 9.35 -13.18
CA ASN A 226 -13.97 9.71 -13.90
C ASN A 226 -14.51 11.08 -13.49
N VAL A 227 -14.58 11.36 -12.18
CA VAL A 227 -15.24 12.56 -11.65
C VAL A 227 -14.34 13.79 -11.77
N VAL A 228 -13.07 13.68 -11.39
CA VAL A 228 -12.13 14.79 -11.31
C VAL A 228 -11.36 14.96 -12.61
N ASN A 229 -10.62 13.94 -13.02
CA ASN A 229 -9.69 14.04 -14.14
C ASN A 229 -10.36 13.90 -15.52
N LYS A 230 -11.59 13.38 -15.59
CA LYS A 230 -12.28 13.01 -16.84
C LYS A 230 -11.47 12.04 -17.72
N ASN A 231 -10.60 11.25 -17.09
CA ASN A 231 -9.77 10.24 -17.73
C ASN A 231 -10.48 8.87 -17.73
N THR A 232 -11.48 8.73 -18.60
CA THR A 232 -12.32 7.53 -18.67
C THR A 232 -11.55 6.28 -19.11
N SER A 233 -10.48 6.43 -19.90
CA SER A 233 -9.64 5.31 -20.32
C SER A 233 -8.88 4.69 -19.16
N LEU A 234 -8.23 5.50 -18.33
CA LEU A 234 -7.50 5.01 -17.16
C LEU A 234 -8.46 4.50 -16.08
N ALA A 235 -9.61 5.17 -15.91
CA ALA A 235 -10.67 4.73 -15.01
C ALA A 235 -11.19 3.33 -15.38
N LYS A 236 -11.40 3.09 -16.69
CA LYS A 236 -11.82 1.77 -17.19
C LYS A 236 -10.78 0.70 -16.88
N GLN A 237 -9.49 0.98 -17.06
CA GLN A 237 -8.42 0.03 -16.72
C GLN A 237 -8.43 -0.33 -15.21
N CYS A 238 -8.64 0.65 -14.34
CA CYS A 238 -8.80 0.39 -12.90
C CYS A 238 -10.01 -0.50 -12.62
N THR A 239 -11.15 -0.23 -13.25
CA THR A 239 -12.38 -1.00 -13.06
C THR A 239 -12.24 -2.43 -13.58
N ASP A 240 -11.66 -2.61 -14.78
CA ASP A 240 -11.46 -3.92 -15.37
C ASP A 240 -10.55 -4.80 -14.50
N LEU A 241 -9.43 -4.25 -14.03
CA LEU A 241 -8.52 -4.97 -13.14
C LEU A 241 -9.17 -5.28 -11.79
N ALA A 242 -9.91 -4.34 -11.21
CA ALA A 242 -10.65 -4.57 -9.97
C ALA A 242 -11.67 -5.71 -10.12
N GLN A 243 -12.40 -5.74 -11.22
CA GLN A 243 -13.39 -6.80 -11.51
C GLN A 243 -12.72 -8.16 -11.71
N GLU A 244 -11.58 -8.19 -12.37
CA GLU A 244 -10.82 -9.43 -12.58
C GLU A 244 -10.33 -10.01 -11.23
N VAL A 245 -9.68 -9.19 -10.40
CA VAL A 245 -9.18 -9.61 -9.08
C VAL A 245 -10.34 -10.03 -8.18
N GLU A 246 -11.47 -9.30 -8.19
CA GLU A 246 -12.65 -9.65 -7.40
C GLU A 246 -13.26 -11.01 -7.82
N THR A 247 -13.25 -11.31 -9.10
CA THR A 247 -13.70 -12.60 -9.62
C THR A 247 -12.77 -13.72 -9.18
N ALA A 248 -11.46 -13.51 -9.30
CA ALA A 248 -10.45 -14.48 -8.87
C ALA A 248 -10.49 -14.73 -7.35
N LEU A 249 -10.73 -13.70 -6.53
CA LEU A 249 -10.91 -13.85 -5.09
C LEU A 249 -12.09 -14.77 -4.75
N LYS A 250 -13.23 -14.62 -5.43
CA LYS A 250 -14.41 -15.47 -5.20
C LYS A 250 -14.17 -16.92 -5.59
N GLU A 251 -13.36 -17.16 -6.61
CA GLU A 251 -13.10 -18.49 -7.15
C GLU A 251 -11.97 -19.23 -6.42
N TYR A 252 -10.87 -18.55 -6.10
CA TYR A 252 -9.64 -19.18 -5.62
C TYR A 252 -9.29 -18.91 -4.17
N ALA A 253 -9.90 -17.90 -3.52
CA ALA A 253 -9.53 -17.50 -2.16
C ALA A 253 -10.43 -18.13 -1.07
N THR A 254 -11.43 -18.94 -1.45
CA THR A 254 -12.36 -19.56 -0.51
C THR A 254 -11.96 -20.99 -0.15
N TYR A 255 -12.27 -21.40 1.07
CA TYR A 255 -12.05 -22.74 1.61
C TYR A 255 -13.33 -23.26 2.30
N ASN A 256 -13.71 -24.49 2.00
CA ASN A 256 -14.85 -25.15 2.66
C ASN A 256 -14.40 -25.77 3.99
N HIS A 257 -14.50 -24.98 5.05
CA HIS A 257 -14.11 -25.43 6.38
C HIS A 257 -15.18 -26.38 6.97
N PRO A 258 -14.81 -27.58 7.52
CA PRO A 258 -15.76 -28.62 7.93
C PRO A 258 -16.72 -28.18 9.06
N LYS A 259 -16.33 -27.17 9.86
CA LYS A 259 -17.14 -26.66 10.97
C LYS A 259 -17.82 -25.33 10.64
N TYR A 260 -17.22 -24.45 9.83
CA TYR A 260 -17.69 -23.08 9.64
C TYR A 260 -18.24 -22.82 8.24
N GLY A 261 -18.29 -23.82 7.35
CA GLY A 261 -18.72 -23.65 5.97
C GLY A 261 -17.66 -22.91 5.13
N THR A 262 -18.12 -22.17 4.12
CA THR A 262 -17.21 -21.43 3.23
C THR A 262 -16.62 -20.21 3.93
N ILE A 263 -15.31 -20.16 4.06
CA ILE A 263 -14.53 -19.04 4.63
C ILE A 263 -13.48 -18.59 3.63
N TYR A 264 -12.94 -17.39 3.79
CA TYR A 264 -11.74 -16.99 3.07
C TYR A 264 -10.48 -17.56 3.73
N ALA A 265 -9.51 -17.97 2.90
CA ALA A 265 -8.15 -18.24 3.35
C ALA A 265 -7.40 -16.90 3.52
N PHE A 266 -6.31 -16.91 4.30
CA PHE A 266 -5.43 -15.76 4.44
C PHE A 266 -4.48 -15.63 3.25
N GLU A 267 -3.89 -16.76 2.81
CA GLU A 267 -3.07 -16.82 1.60
C GLU A 267 -3.46 -18.03 0.75
N VAL A 268 -3.30 -17.89 -0.57
CA VAL A 268 -3.48 -18.95 -1.56
C VAL A 268 -2.39 -18.85 -2.64
N ASP A 269 -2.25 -19.91 -3.46
CA ASP A 269 -1.24 -19.99 -4.53
C ASP A 269 -1.80 -20.22 -5.94
N GLY A 270 -3.12 -20.41 -6.06
CA GLY A 270 -3.79 -20.74 -7.32
C GLY A 270 -3.65 -22.20 -7.74
N PHE A 271 -2.85 -23.03 -7.05
CA PHE A 271 -2.77 -24.49 -7.26
C PHE A 271 -3.76 -25.26 -6.37
N GLY A 272 -4.52 -24.58 -5.51
CA GLY A 272 -5.47 -25.16 -4.58
C GLY A 272 -4.94 -25.30 -3.14
N ASN A 273 -3.77 -24.75 -2.83
CA ASN A 273 -3.29 -24.67 -1.46
C ASN A 273 -3.82 -23.42 -0.75
N HIS A 274 -4.12 -23.57 0.55
CA HIS A 274 -4.72 -22.55 1.38
C HIS A 274 -3.99 -22.45 2.72
N LEU A 275 -3.63 -21.26 3.15
CA LEU A 275 -3.14 -20.99 4.49
C LEU A 275 -4.28 -20.38 5.31
N LEU A 276 -4.72 -21.12 6.34
CA LEU A 276 -5.82 -20.73 7.22
C LEU A 276 -5.24 -20.12 8.50
N MET A 277 -5.06 -18.84 8.49
CA MET A 277 -4.66 -18.00 9.62
C MET A 277 -5.22 -16.59 9.43
N ASP A 278 -4.90 -15.70 10.30
CA ASP A 278 -4.99 -14.25 10.11
C ASP A 278 -3.80 -13.57 10.80
N ASP A 279 -3.54 -12.33 10.43
CA ASP A 279 -2.50 -11.50 11.01
C ASP A 279 -3.16 -10.27 11.66
N ALA A 280 -2.59 -9.77 12.75
CA ALA A 280 -3.07 -8.56 13.40
C ALA A 280 -2.73 -7.27 12.62
N ASN A 281 -1.76 -7.36 11.69
CA ASN A 281 -1.40 -6.23 10.83
C ASN A 281 -2.42 -6.05 9.71
N VAL A 282 -2.89 -4.83 9.51
CA VAL A 282 -3.94 -4.50 8.52
C VAL A 282 -3.28 -4.17 7.16
N PRO A 283 -3.80 -4.72 6.04
CA PRO A 283 -5.06 -5.46 5.89
C PRO A 283 -5.00 -6.91 6.40
N SER A 284 -6.05 -7.32 7.10
CA SER A 284 -6.28 -8.67 7.61
C SER A 284 -7.69 -9.13 7.27
N LEU A 285 -7.99 -10.44 7.43
CA LEU A 285 -9.34 -10.95 7.19
C LEU A 285 -10.38 -10.33 8.11
N LEU A 286 -10.00 -10.01 9.36
CA LEU A 286 -10.90 -9.37 10.33
C LEU A 286 -11.08 -7.86 10.08
N ALA A 287 -10.23 -7.25 9.26
CA ALA A 287 -10.29 -5.82 8.95
C ALA A 287 -10.93 -5.52 7.58
N MET A 288 -11.43 -6.53 6.88
CA MET A 288 -12.11 -6.40 5.57
C MET A 288 -13.55 -5.89 5.69
#